data_a8ca93fe82d4a021672cb89d1d19dae4
#
_entry.id   a8ca93fe82d4a021672cb89d1d19dae4
#
_cell.length_a   1.000
_cell.length_b   1.000
_cell.length_c   1.000
_cell.angle_alpha   90.00
_cell.angle_beta   90.00
_cell.angle_gamma   90.00
#
_symmetry.space_group_name_H-M   'P 1'
#
loop_
_entity.id
_entity.type
_entity.pdbx_description
1 polymer ?
#
loop_
_entity_poly.entity_id
_entity_poly.type
_entity_poly.pdbx_seq_one_letter_code
_entity_poly.pdbx_strand_id
1 'polypeptide(L)'
;EFGARSHRLAHEATQEGRFKNEIVPIEGHDENGFVKLIEEDETIRPETTAESLGQLRPAFDPKNGTVTAGTSSQLTDGASAMVLMSAERAEALGLTPIAKIRSMAVAGCDPAIMGYGPVPATKKALKRAGLKVEDIDFWELNEAFAGQSLPVLKDLKLLGVMEEKVNLNGGAIALGHPLGCSGARISTT
;
A
#
# COMPACT_ATOMS: atom_id res chain seq x y z
N GLU A 1 -15.58 2.57 -5.96
CA GLU A 1 -15.41 3.26 -4.66
C GLU A 1 -14.01 3.06 -4.08
N PHE A 2 -13.51 1.81 -3.93
CA PHE A 2 -12.23 1.51 -3.29
C PHE A 2 -11.03 2.23 -3.96
N GLY A 3 -10.93 2.22 -5.29
CA GLY A 3 -9.88 2.92 -6.02
C GLY A 3 -9.96 4.44 -5.87
N ALA A 4 -11.16 5.02 -5.91
CA ALA A 4 -11.36 6.45 -5.68
C ALA A 4 -10.94 6.86 -4.26
N ARG A 5 -11.25 6.02 -3.26
CA ARG A 5 -10.78 6.21 -1.88
C ARG A 5 -9.24 6.25 -1.81
N SER A 6 -8.56 5.32 -2.47
CA SER A 6 -7.10 5.29 -2.48
C SER A 6 -6.51 6.60 -2.99
N HIS A 7 -7.00 7.12 -4.12
CA HIS A 7 -6.55 8.39 -4.68
C HIS A 7 -6.88 9.59 -3.78
N ARG A 8 -8.09 9.64 -3.22
CA ARG A 8 -8.49 10.71 -2.30
C ARG A 8 -7.58 10.77 -1.08
N LEU A 9 -7.37 9.65 -0.40
CA LEU A 9 -6.53 9.60 0.80
C LEU A 9 -5.07 9.91 0.50
N ALA A 10 -4.53 9.42 -0.63
CA ALA A 10 -3.17 9.73 -1.02
C ALA A 10 -2.99 11.22 -1.34
N HIS A 11 -3.98 11.85 -1.99
CA HIS A 11 -3.95 13.28 -2.25
C HIS A 11 -4.02 14.09 -0.94
N GLU A 12 -4.95 13.76 -0.06
CA GLU A 12 -5.08 14.40 1.26
C GLU A 12 -3.77 14.29 2.05
N ALA A 13 -3.17 13.09 2.11
CA ALA A 13 -1.89 12.85 2.79
C ALA A 13 -0.74 13.68 2.20
N THR A 14 -0.68 13.81 0.87
CA THR A 14 0.31 14.65 0.18
C THR A 14 0.12 16.12 0.54
N GLN A 15 -1.11 16.65 0.46
CA GLN A 15 -1.42 18.05 0.76
C GLN A 15 -1.14 18.40 2.23
N GLU A 16 -1.39 17.48 3.14
CA GLU A 16 -1.09 17.63 4.57
C GLU A 16 0.39 17.42 4.91
N GLY A 17 1.21 17.03 3.93
CA GLY A 17 2.64 16.81 4.10
C GLY A 17 3.00 15.56 4.91
N ARG A 18 2.09 14.57 4.99
CA ARG A 18 2.34 13.33 5.74
C ARG A 18 3.51 12.54 5.18
N PHE A 19 3.73 12.58 3.86
CA PHE A 19 4.85 11.90 3.19
C PHE A 19 6.16 12.69 3.20
N LYS A 20 6.17 13.93 3.71
CA LYS A 20 7.32 14.83 3.62
C LYS A 20 8.61 14.26 4.24
N ASN A 21 8.48 13.45 5.29
CA ASN A 21 9.61 12.84 5.96
C ASN A 21 10.02 11.48 5.35
N GLU A 22 9.27 10.98 4.39
CA GLU A 22 9.48 9.69 3.74
C GLU A 22 10.08 9.86 2.34
N ILE A 23 9.66 10.89 1.62
CA ILE A 23 10.09 11.15 0.24
C ILE A 23 11.50 11.74 0.24
N VAL A 24 12.36 11.13 -0.58
CA VAL A 24 13.69 11.64 -0.90
C VAL A 24 13.61 12.21 -2.31
N PRO A 25 13.74 13.54 -2.50
CA PRO A 25 13.74 14.16 -3.83
C PRO A 25 14.86 13.60 -4.70
N ILE A 26 14.53 13.28 -5.94
CA ILE A 26 15.50 12.78 -6.93
C ILE A 26 15.40 13.54 -8.23
N GLU A 27 16.51 13.65 -8.95
CA GLU A 27 16.50 14.16 -10.32
C GLU A 27 15.92 13.12 -11.27
N GLY A 28 14.94 13.52 -12.05
CA GLY A 28 14.33 12.76 -13.13
C GLY A 28 14.19 13.63 -14.38
N HIS A 29 13.30 13.23 -15.30
CA HIS A 29 13.01 13.98 -16.51
C HIS A 29 11.50 14.19 -16.63
N ASP A 30 11.11 15.36 -17.14
CA ASP A 30 9.73 15.62 -17.52
C ASP A 30 9.38 14.93 -18.85
N GLU A 31 8.13 15.08 -19.30
CA GLU A 31 7.61 14.51 -20.55
C GLU A 31 8.35 15.02 -21.82
N ASN A 32 9.08 16.13 -21.71
CA ASN A 32 9.86 16.71 -22.79
C ASN A 32 11.35 16.32 -22.71
N GLY A 33 11.73 15.54 -21.69
CA GLY A 33 13.12 15.10 -21.46
C GLY A 33 13.99 16.12 -20.75
N PHE A 34 13.44 17.20 -20.19
CA PHE A 34 14.19 18.14 -19.37
C PHE A 34 14.37 17.63 -17.95
N VAL A 35 15.52 17.87 -17.36
CA VAL A 35 15.79 17.53 -15.96
C VAL A 35 14.79 18.23 -15.05
N LYS A 36 14.16 17.45 -14.16
CA LYS A 36 13.19 17.90 -13.18
C LYS A 36 13.47 17.23 -11.84
N LEU A 37 13.38 17.99 -10.75
CA LEU A 37 13.38 17.40 -9.41
C LEU A 37 12.00 16.79 -9.15
N ILE A 38 11.97 15.51 -8.83
CA ILE A 38 10.76 14.77 -8.48
C ILE A 38 10.69 14.74 -6.95
N GLU A 39 9.64 15.33 -6.40
CA GLU A 39 9.42 15.51 -4.95
C GLU A 39 8.10 14.92 -4.45
N GLU A 40 7.27 14.41 -5.36
CA GLU A 40 5.95 13.84 -5.06
C GLU A 40 5.69 12.60 -5.91
N ASP A 41 4.78 11.76 -5.44
CA ASP A 41 4.26 10.63 -6.23
C ASP A 41 3.42 11.14 -7.42
N GLU A 42 3.84 10.82 -8.64
CA GLU A 42 3.25 11.36 -9.87
C GLU A 42 1.95 10.66 -10.30
N THR A 43 1.60 9.53 -9.65
CA THR A 43 0.48 8.67 -10.06
C THR A 43 -0.85 9.01 -9.40
N ILE A 44 -0.85 9.90 -8.42
CA ILE A 44 -2.06 10.31 -7.70
C ILE A 44 -2.96 11.12 -8.62
N ARG A 45 -4.26 10.78 -8.65
CA ARG A 45 -5.30 11.44 -9.47
C ARG A 45 -6.42 11.93 -8.57
N PRO A 46 -6.34 13.16 -8.06
CA PRO A 46 -7.29 13.70 -7.08
C PRO A 46 -8.71 13.83 -7.61
N GLU A 47 -8.87 13.99 -8.92
CA GLU A 47 -10.18 14.09 -9.59
C GLU A 47 -10.91 12.75 -9.76
N THR A 48 -10.31 11.64 -9.30
CA THR A 48 -10.89 10.31 -9.46
C THR A 48 -12.16 10.13 -8.64
N THR A 49 -13.24 9.73 -9.30
CA THR A 49 -14.53 9.41 -8.66
C THR A 49 -14.95 7.98 -8.94
N ALA A 50 -15.89 7.46 -8.14
CA ALA A 50 -16.46 6.13 -8.38
C ALA A 50 -17.17 6.07 -9.75
N GLU A 51 -17.81 7.16 -10.18
CA GLU A 51 -18.49 7.28 -11.46
C GLU A 51 -17.51 7.23 -12.63
N SER A 52 -16.41 7.98 -12.55
CA SER A 52 -15.38 7.97 -13.60
C SER A 52 -14.71 6.60 -13.73
N LEU A 53 -14.42 5.94 -12.61
CA LEU A 53 -13.86 4.59 -12.60
C LEU A 53 -14.85 3.54 -13.12
N GLY A 54 -16.14 3.73 -12.89
CA GLY A 54 -17.21 2.85 -13.36
C GLY A 54 -17.35 2.80 -14.89
N GLN A 55 -16.79 3.76 -15.61
CA GLN A 55 -16.81 3.82 -17.07
C GLN A 55 -15.62 3.10 -17.73
N LEU A 56 -14.64 2.68 -16.94
CA LEU A 56 -13.46 2.01 -17.45
C LEU A 56 -13.78 0.58 -17.89
N ARG A 57 -13.20 0.17 -19.01
CA ARG A 57 -13.40 -1.17 -19.55
C ARG A 57 -12.64 -2.21 -18.72
N PRO A 58 -13.27 -3.37 -18.41
CA PRO A 58 -12.56 -4.50 -17.83
C PRO A 58 -11.39 -4.96 -18.69
N ALA A 59 -10.26 -5.28 -18.04
CA ALA A 59 -9.03 -5.64 -18.74
C ALA A 59 -9.03 -7.09 -19.26
N PHE A 60 -9.69 -8.02 -18.54
CA PHE A 60 -9.59 -9.46 -18.81
C PHE A 60 -10.90 -10.09 -19.29
N ASP A 61 -12.03 -9.73 -18.70
CA ASP A 61 -13.35 -10.20 -19.10
C ASP A 61 -14.23 -8.99 -19.46
N PRO A 62 -14.45 -8.72 -20.76
CA PRO A 62 -15.20 -7.54 -21.21
C PRO A 62 -16.66 -7.51 -20.76
N LYS A 63 -17.26 -8.66 -20.40
CA LYS A 63 -18.68 -8.74 -20.03
C LYS A 63 -18.93 -8.70 -18.54
N ASN A 64 -18.12 -9.41 -17.76
CA ASN A 64 -18.37 -9.64 -16.33
C ASN A 64 -17.17 -9.24 -15.45
N GLY A 65 -16.06 -8.81 -16.04
CA GLY A 65 -14.85 -8.47 -15.31
C GLY A 65 -15.00 -7.21 -14.47
N THR A 66 -14.32 -7.19 -13.33
CA THR A 66 -14.28 -6.04 -12.42
C THR A 66 -12.88 -5.44 -12.31
N VAL A 67 -11.88 -6.07 -12.93
CA VAL A 67 -10.50 -5.57 -12.96
C VAL A 67 -10.36 -4.58 -14.10
N THR A 68 -10.13 -3.32 -13.75
CA THR A 68 -9.92 -2.20 -14.68
C THR A 68 -8.63 -1.46 -14.33
N ALA A 69 -8.19 -0.53 -15.17
CA ALA A 69 -7.08 0.35 -14.84
C ALA A 69 -7.29 1.14 -13.54
N GLY A 70 -8.55 1.50 -13.22
CA GLY A 70 -8.88 2.25 -12.01
C GLY A 70 -9.13 1.39 -10.76
N THR A 71 -9.08 0.06 -10.89
CA THR A 71 -9.19 -0.89 -9.77
C THR A 71 -7.91 -1.70 -9.57
N SER A 72 -6.84 -1.29 -10.23
CA SER A 72 -5.52 -1.95 -10.22
C SER A 72 -4.45 -0.94 -9.85
N SER A 73 -3.40 -1.42 -9.19
CA SER A 73 -2.20 -0.61 -8.98
C SER A 73 -1.56 -0.24 -10.32
N GLN A 74 -0.93 0.91 -10.37
CA GLN A 74 -0.26 1.38 -11.57
C GLN A 74 1.11 0.73 -11.73
N LEU A 75 1.57 0.58 -12.97
CA LEU A 75 2.94 0.21 -13.30
C LEU A 75 3.83 1.41 -13.02
N THR A 76 4.70 1.27 -12.06
CA THR A 76 5.55 2.36 -11.57
C THR A 76 6.94 1.87 -11.28
N ASP A 77 7.91 2.75 -11.43
CA ASP A 77 9.23 2.62 -10.84
C ASP A 77 9.21 3.19 -9.43
N GLY A 78 10.06 2.68 -8.56
CA GLY A 78 10.17 3.17 -7.19
C GLY A 78 11.21 2.41 -6.38
N ALA A 79 11.76 3.08 -5.40
CA ALA A 79 12.70 2.53 -4.44
C ALA A 79 12.35 3.00 -3.03
N SER A 80 12.59 2.14 -2.05
CA SER A 80 12.45 2.48 -0.64
C SER A 80 13.55 1.78 0.16
N ALA A 81 14.02 2.41 1.21
CA ALA A 81 15.05 1.87 2.06
C ALA A 81 14.74 2.13 3.54
N MET A 82 15.03 1.15 4.36
CA MET A 82 14.96 1.27 5.82
C MET A 82 16.17 0.61 6.46
N VAL A 83 16.57 1.11 7.62
CA VAL A 83 17.66 0.53 8.40
C VAL A 83 17.06 -0.37 9.48
N LEU A 84 17.48 -1.65 9.47
CA LEU A 84 17.08 -2.65 10.46
C LEU A 84 18.32 -3.09 11.26
N MET A 85 18.17 -3.18 12.57
CA MET A 85 19.22 -3.67 13.45
C MET A 85 18.63 -4.30 14.71
N SER A 86 19.46 -5.00 15.49
CA SER A 86 19.03 -5.47 16.81
C SER A 86 18.91 -4.32 17.81
N ALA A 87 18.10 -4.52 18.86
CA ALA A 87 17.93 -3.52 19.92
C ALA A 87 19.26 -3.18 20.59
N GLU A 88 20.10 -4.20 20.86
CA GLU A 88 21.42 -4.04 21.47
C GLU A 88 22.36 -3.21 20.58
N ARG A 89 22.24 -3.37 19.24
CA ARG A 89 23.06 -2.57 18.32
C ARG A 89 22.60 -1.12 18.26
N ALA A 90 21.28 -0.88 18.29
CA ALA A 90 20.73 0.47 18.34
C ALA A 90 21.20 1.21 19.62
N GLU A 91 21.10 0.53 20.77
CA GLU A 91 21.57 1.06 22.06
C GLU A 91 23.08 1.37 22.05
N ALA A 92 23.89 0.44 21.55
CA ALA A 92 25.37 0.63 21.45
C ALA A 92 25.77 1.80 20.53
N LEU A 93 24.91 2.16 19.57
CA LEU A 93 25.12 3.29 18.66
C LEU A 93 24.44 4.58 19.12
N GLY A 94 23.74 4.57 20.26
CA GLY A 94 22.97 5.71 20.76
C GLY A 94 21.79 6.10 19.87
N LEU A 95 21.24 5.15 19.09
CA LEU A 95 20.14 5.39 18.19
C LEU A 95 18.80 5.09 18.87
N THR A 96 17.81 5.94 18.62
CA THR A 96 16.44 5.72 19.07
C THR A 96 15.65 4.97 17.99
N PRO A 97 15.20 3.72 18.23
CA PRO A 97 14.36 3.00 17.27
C PRO A 97 13.01 3.70 17.05
N ILE A 98 12.58 3.82 15.80
CA ILE A 98 11.25 4.34 15.43
C ILE A 98 10.17 3.31 15.77
N ALA A 99 10.44 2.04 15.47
CA ALA A 99 9.51 0.94 15.68
C ALA A 99 10.24 -0.37 16.02
N LYS A 100 9.51 -1.36 16.50
CA LYS A 100 10.00 -2.71 16.76
C LYS A 100 9.18 -3.73 15.97
N ILE A 101 9.86 -4.55 15.16
CA ILE A 101 9.22 -5.68 14.49
C ILE A 101 8.88 -6.75 15.55
N ARG A 102 7.59 -7.03 15.72
CA ARG A 102 7.08 -8.02 16.68
C ARG A 102 7.07 -9.42 16.10
N SER A 103 6.65 -9.55 14.85
CA SER A 103 6.65 -10.81 14.12
C SER A 103 6.61 -10.58 12.62
N MET A 104 6.93 -11.61 11.88
CA MET A 104 6.75 -11.68 10.43
C MET A 104 6.35 -13.09 10.04
N ALA A 105 5.62 -13.24 8.94
CA ALA A 105 5.26 -14.54 8.39
C ALA A 105 5.04 -14.48 6.90
N VAL A 106 5.32 -15.60 6.25
CA VAL A 106 4.94 -15.87 4.86
C VAL A 106 4.01 -17.06 4.83
N ALA A 107 3.13 -17.12 3.85
CA ALA A 107 2.24 -18.24 3.59
C ALA A 107 2.06 -18.44 2.10
N GLY A 108 2.05 -19.69 1.64
CA GLY A 108 1.60 -20.04 0.31
C GLY A 108 0.08 -20.18 0.28
N CYS A 109 -0.51 -20.00 -0.87
CA CYS A 109 -1.91 -20.27 -1.15
C CYS A 109 -2.06 -20.82 -2.57
N ASP A 110 -3.27 -21.24 -2.94
CA ASP A 110 -3.57 -21.69 -4.29
C ASP A 110 -3.23 -20.56 -5.30
N PRO A 111 -2.43 -20.84 -6.35
CA PRO A 111 -2.09 -19.85 -7.36
C PRO A 111 -3.28 -19.20 -8.06
N ALA A 112 -4.41 -19.92 -8.18
CA ALA A 112 -5.64 -19.37 -8.75
C ALA A 112 -6.23 -18.21 -7.94
N ILE A 113 -5.90 -18.12 -6.67
CA ILE A 113 -6.33 -17.08 -5.74
C ILE A 113 -5.12 -16.41 -5.06
N MET A 114 -4.03 -16.21 -5.76
CA MET A 114 -2.77 -15.69 -5.19
C MET A 114 -2.94 -14.41 -4.38
N GLY A 115 -3.87 -13.55 -4.78
CA GLY A 115 -4.19 -12.30 -4.07
C GLY A 115 -4.74 -12.50 -2.65
N TYR A 116 -5.15 -13.72 -2.31
CA TYR A 116 -5.60 -14.09 -0.97
C TYR A 116 -4.44 -14.35 0.03
N GLY A 117 -3.21 -14.49 -0.46
CA GLY A 117 -2.01 -14.78 0.35
C GLY A 117 -1.85 -13.93 1.62
N PRO A 118 -2.20 -12.64 1.65
CA PRO A 118 -2.15 -11.81 2.86
C PRO A 118 -2.96 -12.36 4.03
N VAL A 119 -4.10 -13.04 3.80
CA VAL A 119 -4.94 -13.59 4.88
C VAL A 119 -4.22 -14.66 5.71
N PRO A 120 -3.73 -15.77 5.13
CA PRO A 120 -3.01 -16.77 5.90
C PRO A 120 -1.68 -16.24 6.47
N ALA A 121 -1.00 -15.35 5.76
CA ALA A 121 0.23 -14.74 6.27
C ALA A 121 -0.03 -13.87 7.51
N THR A 122 -1.05 -13.01 7.47
CA THR A 122 -1.47 -12.18 8.60
C THR A 122 -1.89 -13.01 9.80
N LYS A 123 -2.75 -14.01 9.60
CA LYS A 123 -3.16 -14.92 10.70
C LYS A 123 -1.96 -15.61 11.36
N LYS A 124 -0.98 -16.01 10.56
CA LYS A 124 0.25 -16.62 11.06
C LYS A 124 1.14 -15.63 11.81
N ALA A 125 1.27 -14.40 11.32
CA ALA A 125 2.04 -13.34 11.98
C ALA A 125 1.40 -12.95 13.32
N LEU A 126 0.10 -12.71 13.35
CA LEU A 126 -0.65 -12.40 14.58
C LEU A 126 -0.51 -13.52 15.61
N LYS A 127 -0.69 -14.78 15.19
CA LYS A 127 -0.49 -15.94 16.09
C LYS A 127 0.92 -15.97 16.70
N ARG A 128 1.96 -15.68 15.92
CA ARG A 128 3.34 -15.61 16.42
C ARG A 128 3.56 -14.47 17.40
N ALA A 129 2.88 -13.35 17.19
CA ALA A 129 2.95 -12.18 18.07
C ALA A 129 2.10 -12.33 19.34
N GLY A 130 1.20 -13.32 19.40
CA GLY A 130 0.21 -13.46 20.48
C GLY A 130 -0.88 -12.40 20.41
N LEU A 131 -1.16 -11.87 19.21
CA LEU A 131 -2.13 -10.79 18.97
C LEU A 131 -3.33 -11.29 18.14
N LYS A 132 -4.41 -10.53 18.22
CA LYS A 132 -5.62 -10.67 17.41
C LYS A 132 -5.75 -9.50 16.43
N VAL A 133 -6.67 -9.59 15.49
CA VAL A 133 -6.96 -8.51 14.53
C VAL A 133 -7.42 -7.24 15.26
N GLU A 134 -8.21 -7.39 16.30
CA GLU A 134 -8.76 -6.29 17.09
C GLU A 134 -7.69 -5.49 17.85
N ASP A 135 -6.55 -6.13 18.15
CA ASP A 135 -5.44 -5.50 18.88
C ASP A 135 -4.57 -4.59 17.98
N ILE A 136 -4.88 -4.52 16.69
CA ILE A 136 -4.11 -3.73 15.72
C ILE A 136 -4.83 -2.40 15.47
N ASP A 137 -4.09 -1.32 15.61
CA ASP A 137 -4.60 0.03 15.42
C ASP A 137 -4.66 0.43 13.95
N PHE A 138 -3.59 0.13 13.17
CA PHE A 138 -3.45 0.50 11.76
C PHE A 138 -3.03 -0.68 10.90
N TRP A 139 -3.49 -0.68 9.66
CA TRP A 139 -3.23 -1.70 8.66
C TRP A 139 -2.75 -1.07 7.37
N GLU A 140 -1.59 -1.45 6.91
CA GLU A 140 -1.13 -1.19 5.56
C GLU A 140 -1.28 -2.47 4.73
N LEU A 141 -2.23 -2.47 3.80
CA LEU A 141 -2.48 -3.56 2.86
C LEU A 141 -2.13 -3.10 1.46
N ASN A 142 -1.19 -3.77 0.81
CA ASN A 142 -0.88 -3.47 -0.58
C ASN A 142 -2.10 -3.68 -1.49
N GLU A 143 -2.47 -2.63 -2.23
CA GLU A 143 -3.62 -2.61 -3.13
C GLU A 143 -3.21 -3.01 -4.55
N ALA A 144 -2.72 -4.24 -4.74
CA ALA A 144 -2.41 -4.71 -6.09
C ALA A 144 -3.65 -4.62 -7.00
N PHE A 145 -4.81 -5.00 -6.45
CA PHE A 145 -6.13 -4.87 -7.09
C PHE A 145 -7.20 -4.66 -6.02
N ALA A 146 -8.22 -3.86 -6.31
CA ALA A 146 -9.39 -3.73 -5.42
C ALA A 146 -10.07 -5.09 -5.20
N GLY A 147 -10.20 -5.90 -6.27
CA GLY A 147 -10.74 -7.26 -6.21
C GLY A 147 -9.91 -8.23 -5.38
N GLN A 148 -8.66 -7.94 -5.11
CA GLN A 148 -7.80 -8.69 -4.20
C GLN A 148 -7.88 -8.14 -2.77
N SER A 149 -7.91 -6.81 -2.60
CA SER A 149 -7.91 -6.18 -1.29
C SER A 149 -9.20 -6.40 -0.53
N LEU A 150 -10.34 -6.26 -1.20
CA LEU A 150 -11.66 -6.40 -0.57
C LEU A 150 -11.92 -7.78 0.08
N PRO A 151 -11.63 -8.92 -0.58
CA PRO A 151 -11.72 -10.23 0.08
C PRO A 151 -10.78 -10.37 1.28
N VAL A 152 -9.57 -9.84 1.21
CA VAL A 152 -8.62 -9.85 2.34
C VAL A 152 -9.19 -9.08 3.52
N LEU A 153 -9.68 -7.86 3.30
CA LEU A 153 -10.31 -7.02 4.34
C LEU A 153 -11.55 -7.68 4.92
N LYS A 154 -12.38 -8.34 4.08
CA LYS A 154 -13.54 -9.07 4.52
C LYS A 154 -13.19 -10.20 5.49
N ASP A 155 -12.23 -11.04 5.12
CA ASP A 155 -11.86 -12.23 5.89
C ASP A 155 -11.05 -11.89 7.16
N LEU A 156 -10.39 -10.74 7.18
CA LEU A 156 -9.79 -10.16 8.37
C LEU A 156 -10.77 -9.31 9.20
N LYS A 157 -12.05 -9.20 8.77
CA LYS A 157 -13.12 -8.41 9.43
C LYS A 157 -12.80 -6.90 9.53
N LEU A 158 -12.08 -6.38 8.55
CA LEU A 158 -11.63 -4.98 8.50
C LEU A 158 -12.53 -4.07 7.65
N LEU A 159 -13.47 -4.62 6.86
CA LEU A 159 -14.32 -3.79 5.99
C LEU A 159 -15.12 -2.73 6.75
N GLY A 160 -15.65 -3.06 7.93
CA GLY A 160 -16.46 -2.16 8.73
C GLY A 160 -15.67 -1.04 9.43
N VAL A 161 -14.35 -1.17 9.49
CA VAL A 161 -13.42 -0.21 10.12
C VAL A 161 -12.37 0.31 9.13
N MET A 162 -12.59 0.07 7.85
CA MET A 162 -11.62 0.39 6.81
C MET A 162 -11.26 1.88 6.77
N GLU A 163 -12.25 2.76 6.94
CA GLU A 163 -12.03 4.21 6.91
C GLU A 163 -11.18 4.73 8.07
N GLU A 164 -11.14 3.99 9.17
CA GLU A 164 -10.46 4.40 10.40
C GLU A 164 -9.10 3.71 10.59
N LYS A 165 -8.88 2.56 9.93
CA LYS A 165 -7.74 1.69 10.25
C LYS A 165 -6.91 1.24 9.07
N VAL A 166 -7.39 1.34 7.82
CA VAL A 166 -6.72 0.70 6.68
C VAL A 166 -6.27 1.73 5.66
N ASN A 167 -4.97 1.68 5.31
CA ASN A 167 -4.38 2.53 4.27
C ASN A 167 -4.81 3.98 4.41
N LEU A 168 -4.57 4.57 5.57
CA LEU A 168 -5.06 5.92 5.92
C LEU A 168 -4.44 7.03 5.08
N ASN A 169 -3.32 6.74 4.42
CA ASN A 169 -2.64 7.64 3.50
C ASN A 169 -2.81 7.22 2.02
N GLY A 170 -3.87 6.46 1.71
CA GLY A 170 -4.03 5.83 0.40
C GLY A 170 -3.17 4.57 0.24
N GLY A 171 -3.16 3.98 -0.94
CA GLY A 171 -2.44 2.75 -1.19
C GLY A 171 -1.97 2.62 -2.64
N ALA A 172 -1.57 1.43 -3.04
CA ALA A 172 -0.90 1.18 -4.31
C ALA A 172 -1.72 1.51 -5.57
N ILE A 173 -3.04 1.56 -5.49
CA ILE A 173 -3.87 2.02 -6.61
C ILE A 173 -3.55 3.48 -6.95
N ALA A 174 -3.31 4.31 -5.94
CA ALA A 174 -2.92 5.70 -6.11
C ALA A 174 -1.40 5.90 -6.21
N LEU A 175 -0.64 5.24 -5.33
CA LEU A 175 0.80 5.47 -5.15
C LEU A 175 1.68 4.58 -6.04
N GLY A 176 1.09 3.57 -6.70
CA GLY A 176 1.82 2.60 -7.50
C GLY A 176 2.31 1.36 -6.72
N HIS A 177 2.76 0.36 -7.47
CA HIS A 177 3.21 -0.91 -6.91
C HIS A 177 4.50 -1.40 -7.58
N PRO A 178 5.64 -0.74 -7.38
CA PRO A 178 6.92 -1.28 -7.81
C PRO A 178 7.23 -2.50 -6.95
N LEU A 179 7.14 -3.71 -7.53
CA LEU A 179 7.08 -4.97 -6.80
C LEU A 179 8.20 -5.14 -5.77
N GLY A 180 9.43 -4.83 -6.16
CA GLY A 180 10.59 -4.93 -5.26
C GLY A 180 10.65 -3.83 -4.18
N CYS A 181 9.93 -2.73 -4.35
CA CYS A 181 9.89 -1.61 -3.43
C CYS A 181 8.76 -1.72 -2.41
N SER A 182 7.58 -2.21 -2.83
CA SER A 182 6.33 -2.08 -2.08
C SER A 182 6.40 -2.59 -0.64
N GLY A 183 7.12 -3.69 -0.39
CA GLY A 183 7.27 -4.22 0.97
C GLY A 183 7.98 -3.24 1.90
N ALA A 184 9.05 -2.60 1.44
CA ALA A 184 9.74 -1.57 2.19
C ALA A 184 8.89 -0.29 2.29
N ARG A 185 8.26 0.13 1.19
CA ARG A 185 7.41 1.34 1.18
C ARG A 185 6.30 1.27 2.23
N ILE A 186 5.45 0.24 2.23
CA ILE A 186 4.35 0.09 3.20
C ILE A 186 4.83 -0.10 4.65
N SER A 187 6.09 -0.45 4.85
CA SER A 187 6.69 -0.55 6.19
C SER A 187 7.30 0.79 6.63
N THR A 188 7.49 1.73 5.72
CA THR A 188 8.00 3.08 6.01
C THR A 188 6.85 4.05 6.31
N THR A 189 5.77 3.95 5.55
CA THR A 189 4.53 4.70 5.76
C THR A 189 3.79 4.24 7.00
#